data_665913ea212ee88a70bf2283ce036451
#
_entry.id   665913ea212ee88a70bf2283ce036451
#
_cell.length_a   1.000
_cell.length_b   1.000
_cell.length_c   1.000
_cell.angle_alpha   90.00
_cell.angle_beta   90.00
_cell.angle_gamma   90.00
#
_symmetry.space_group_name_H-M   'P 1'
#
loop_
_entity.id
_entity.type
_entity.pdbx_description
1 polymer ?
#
loop_
_entity_poly.entity_id
_entity_poly.type
_entity_poly.pdbx_seq_one_letter_code
_entity_poly.pdbx_strand_id
1 'polypeptide(L)'
;MYKRQIVSVGEPCTHVKFIIRGRARLTIESRDGRMRVGQTLVAPDVIAPDFMFGRNTFYPVTATSIGEEQCGVVQITKADYMNILHNDEIFMFNFLNQLSVDAQKSIEGVMALTAGSLETRIAFWVIALTQTEATDIVLECRHRDLYSLFGVNRSVFFQTLQHMREEGLIDYSPNTISVSSRRRLLEILKP
;
A
#
# COMPACT_ATOMS: atom_id res chain seq x y z
N MET A 1 1.23 -3.16 -29.37
CA MET A 1 0.57 -2.79 -28.08
C MET A 1 1.41 -3.39 -26.96
N TYR A 2 2.28 -2.60 -26.33
CA TYR A 2 3.19 -3.10 -25.30
C TYR A 2 2.38 -3.40 -24.04
N LYS A 3 2.55 -4.61 -23.48
CA LYS A 3 1.93 -5.00 -22.22
C LYS A 3 2.50 -4.09 -21.11
N ARG A 4 1.73 -3.10 -20.68
CA ARG A 4 2.08 -2.27 -19.53
C ARG A 4 1.96 -3.03 -18.20
N GLN A 5 1.38 -4.23 -18.19
CA GLN A 5 1.13 -5.03 -17.00
C GLN A 5 2.38 -5.80 -16.58
N ILE A 6 2.79 -5.59 -15.32
CA ILE A 6 3.97 -6.20 -14.70
C ILE A 6 3.57 -7.44 -13.89
N VAL A 7 2.44 -7.33 -13.16
CA VAL A 7 1.88 -8.37 -12.29
C VAL A 7 0.37 -8.38 -12.43
N SER A 8 -0.21 -9.57 -12.38
CA SER A 8 -1.66 -9.78 -12.29
C SER A 8 -2.05 -10.26 -10.90
N VAL A 9 -3.21 -9.81 -10.41
CA VAL A 9 -3.82 -10.39 -9.21
C VAL A 9 -4.02 -11.89 -9.41
N GLY A 10 -3.67 -12.71 -8.40
CA GLY A 10 -3.74 -14.17 -8.47
C GLY A 10 -2.59 -14.86 -9.23
N GLU A 11 -1.64 -14.11 -9.78
CA GLU A 11 -0.40 -14.67 -10.35
C GLU A 11 0.47 -15.25 -9.22
N PRO A 12 1.07 -16.46 -9.37
CA PRO A 12 1.96 -17.01 -8.37
C PRO A 12 3.21 -16.13 -8.15
N CYS A 13 3.58 -15.88 -6.90
CA CYS A 13 4.80 -15.17 -6.52
C CYS A 13 6.02 -16.09 -6.64
N THR A 14 6.46 -16.37 -7.85
CA THR A 14 7.64 -17.19 -8.13
C THR A 14 8.94 -16.39 -8.22
N HIS A 15 8.84 -15.07 -8.36
CA HIS A 15 9.96 -14.15 -8.50
C HIS A 15 9.73 -12.91 -7.61
N VAL A 16 10.80 -12.42 -7.00
CA VAL A 16 10.82 -11.06 -6.44
C VAL A 16 11.00 -10.08 -7.61
N LYS A 17 10.18 -9.04 -7.66
CA LYS A 17 10.18 -8.05 -8.75
C LYS A 17 10.60 -6.68 -8.23
N PHE A 18 11.78 -6.23 -8.63
CA PHE A 18 12.35 -4.94 -8.27
C PHE A 18 12.13 -3.92 -9.38
N ILE A 19 11.56 -2.79 -9.06
CA ILE A 19 11.48 -1.64 -9.96
C ILE A 19 12.84 -0.95 -9.93
N ILE A 20 13.56 -0.96 -11.04
CA ILE A 20 14.91 -0.35 -11.15
C ILE A 20 14.88 0.97 -11.93
N ARG A 21 13.81 1.25 -12.65
CA ARG A 21 13.61 2.49 -13.41
C ARG A 21 12.11 2.72 -13.63
N GLY A 22 11.72 4.01 -13.65
CA GLY A 22 10.35 4.41 -13.92
C GLY A 22 9.40 4.19 -12.76
N ARG A 23 8.12 4.05 -13.05
CA ARG A 23 7.04 3.99 -12.05
C ARG A 23 6.05 2.87 -12.38
N ALA A 24 5.50 2.27 -11.33
CA ALA A 24 4.43 1.29 -11.44
C ALA A 24 3.23 1.71 -10.59
N ARG A 25 2.03 1.56 -11.12
CA ARG A 25 0.77 1.68 -10.40
C ARG A 25 0.37 0.32 -9.86
N LEU A 26 0.30 0.20 -8.54
CA LEU A 26 -0.25 -0.96 -7.87
C LEU A 26 -1.71 -0.71 -7.51
N THR A 27 -2.54 -1.72 -7.73
CA THR A 27 -3.96 -1.67 -7.38
C THR A 27 -4.34 -2.93 -6.62
N ILE A 28 -4.93 -2.74 -5.45
CA ILE A 28 -5.56 -3.79 -4.64
C ILE A 28 -7.06 -3.56 -4.69
N GLU A 29 -7.84 -4.62 -4.85
CA GLU A 29 -9.29 -4.54 -4.87
C GLU A 29 -9.89 -5.52 -3.85
N SER A 30 -10.91 -5.08 -3.11
CA SER A 30 -11.64 -5.96 -2.21
C SER A 30 -12.39 -7.04 -3.00
N ARG A 31 -12.63 -8.20 -2.39
CA ARG A 31 -13.28 -9.34 -3.06
C ARG A 31 -14.68 -9.02 -3.63
N ASP A 32 -15.37 -8.08 -3.02
CA ASP A 32 -16.71 -7.63 -3.44
C ASP A 32 -16.67 -6.42 -4.39
N GLY A 33 -15.49 -5.95 -4.79
CA GLY A 33 -15.29 -4.83 -5.70
C GLY A 33 -15.69 -3.46 -5.14
N ARG A 34 -16.01 -3.36 -3.84
CA ARG A 34 -16.49 -2.11 -3.23
C ARG A 34 -15.41 -1.13 -2.86
N MET A 35 -14.20 -1.63 -2.67
CA MET A 35 -13.04 -0.83 -2.32
C MET A 35 -11.88 -1.17 -3.24
N ARG A 36 -11.23 -0.13 -3.76
CA ARG A 36 -10.00 -0.22 -4.52
C ARG A 36 -8.99 0.75 -3.92
N VAL A 37 -7.77 0.26 -3.70
CA VAL A 37 -6.63 1.06 -3.25
C VAL A 37 -5.59 1.07 -4.36
N GLY A 38 -5.34 2.24 -4.90
CA GLY A 38 -4.28 2.48 -5.87
C GLY A 38 -3.12 3.23 -5.23
N GLN A 39 -1.89 2.82 -5.54
CA GLN A 39 -0.67 3.48 -5.08
C GLN A 39 0.40 3.43 -6.16
N THR A 40 1.28 4.42 -6.17
CA THR A 40 2.39 4.48 -7.13
C THR A 40 3.69 4.14 -6.41
N LEU A 41 4.42 3.18 -6.96
CA LEU A 41 5.79 2.85 -6.58
C LEU A 41 6.76 3.43 -7.59
N VAL A 42 7.90 3.90 -7.10
CA VAL A 42 8.98 4.53 -7.89
C VAL A 42 10.27 3.76 -7.63
N ALA A 43 11.13 3.66 -8.62
CA ALA A 43 12.45 3.04 -8.43
C ALA A 43 13.30 3.81 -7.39
N PRO A 44 14.06 3.09 -6.52
CA PRO A 44 14.09 1.65 -6.34
C PRO A 44 13.00 1.17 -5.36
N ASP A 45 12.15 0.26 -5.78
CA ASP A 45 11.12 -0.31 -4.91
C ASP A 45 10.82 -1.77 -5.29
N VAL A 46 10.14 -2.51 -4.42
CA VAL A 46 9.81 -3.94 -4.61
C VAL A 46 8.30 -4.12 -4.67
N ILE A 47 7.82 -4.93 -5.62
CA ILE A 47 6.39 -5.19 -5.76
C ILE A 47 5.97 -6.30 -4.81
N ALA A 48 5.16 -5.96 -3.79
CA ALA A 48 4.51 -6.86 -2.85
C ALA A 48 5.45 -7.98 -2.31
N PRO A 49 6.59 -7.64 -1.68
CA PRO A 49 7.59 -8.62 -1.22
C PRO A 49 7.03 -9.57 -0.15
N ASP A 50 6.03 -9.14 0.60
CA ASP A 50 5.41 -9.89 1.70
C ASP A 50 4.70 -11.17 1.24
N PHE A 51 4.37 -11.27 -0.05
CA PHE A 51 3.67 -12.41 -0.62
C PHE A 51 4.61 -13.47 -1.23
N MET A 52 5.91 -13.25 -1.13
CA MET A 52 6.91 -14.21 -1.60
C MET A 52 6.93 -15.49 -0.76
N PHE A 53 6.69 -15.36 0.54
CA PHE A 53 6.73 -16.45 1.52
C PHE A 53 5.37 -16.58 2.23
N GLY A 54 5.27 -17.61 3.07
CA GLY A 54 4.06 -17.86 3.84
C GLY A 54 3.09 -18.80 3.13
N ARG A 55 1.86 -18.80 3.61
CA ARG A 55 0.81 -19.74 3.19
C ARG A 55 0.15 -19.37 1.85
N ASN A 56 0.03 -18.05 1.60
CA ASN A 56 -0.57 -17.54 0.37
C ASN A 56 0.51 -16.82 -0.44
N THR A 57 1.02 -17.48 -1.46
CA THR A 57 2.09 -16.99 -2.33
C THR A 57 1.56 -16.56 -3.70
N PHE A 58 0.44 -15.85 -3.71
CA PHE A 58 -0.15 -15.24 -4.90
C PHE A 58 -0.20 -13.74 -4.74
N TYR A 59 0.07 -13.00 -5.82
CA TYR A 59 -0.03 -11.54 -5.77
C TYR A 59 -1.47 -11.09 -5.50
N PRO A 60 -1.72 -10.31 -4.43
CA PRO A 60 -3.03 -9.72 -4.18
C PRO A 60 -3.26 -8.44 -4.98
N VAL A 61 -2.29 -8.04 -5.80
CA VAL A 61 -2.23 -6.76 -6.51
C VAL A 61 -2.13 -6.97 -8.01
N THR A 62 -2.64 -6.00 -8.76
CA THR A 62 -2.26 -5.77 -10.15
C THR A 62 -1.25 -4.64 -10.19
N ALA A 63 -0.10 -4.85 -10.88
CA ALA A 63 0.90 -3.82 -11.10
C ALA A 63 1.03 -3.50 -12.59
N THR A 64 0.96 -2.21 -12.92
CA THR A 64 1.08 -1.72 -14.30
C THR A 64 2.12 -0.61 -14.40
N SER A 65 2.91 -0.62 -15.48
CA SER A 65 3.81 0.48 -15.81
C SER A 65 3.01 1.75 -16.12
N ILE A 66 3.41 2.88 -15.56
CA ILE A 66 2.79 4.19 -15.81
C ILE A 66 3.84 5.21 -16.24
N GLY A 67 3.36 6.30 -16.90
CA GLY A 67 4.21 7.34 -17.46
C GLY A 67 4.61 7.06 -18.91
N GLU A 68 5.41 7.96 -19.47
CA GLU A 68 5.89 7.89 -20.87
C GLU A 68 7.04 6.89 -21.00
N GLU A 69 7.91 6.81 -19.99
CA GLU A 69 9.00 5.84 -19.95
C GLU A 69 8.50 4.47 -19.49
N GLN A 70 9.04 3.44 -20.13
CA GLN A 70 8.77 2.07 -19.73
C GLN A 70 9.39 1.76 -18.37
N CYS A 71 8.59 1.20 -17.46
CA CYS A 71 9.09 0.75 -16.17
C CYS A 71 10.07 -0.42 -16.36
N GLY A 72 11.30 -0.26 -15.87
CA GLY A 72 12.31 -1.31 -15.83
C GLY A 72 12.15 -2.17 -14.58
N VAL A 73 12.01 -3.48 -14.77
CA VAL A 73 11.84 -4.44 -13.67
C VAL A 73 12.88 -5.54 -13.76
N VAL A 74 13.61 -5.75 -12.67
CA VAL A 74 14.45 -6.94 -12.47
C VAL A 74 13.65 -7.99 -11.71
N GLN A 75 13.73 -9.23 -12.19
CA GLN A 75 13.07 -10.37 -11.54
C GLN A 75 14.13 -11.37 -11.08
N ILE A 76 14.07 -11.73 -9.80
CA ILE A 76 14.94 -12.73 -9.18
C ILE A 76 14.06 -13.92 -8.79
N THR A 77 14.44 -15.14 -9.16
CA THR A 77 13.68 -16.33 -8.79
C THR A 77 13.65 -16.47 -7.28
N LYS A 78 12.61 -17.10 -6.75
CA LYS A 78 12.51 -17.38 -5.31
C LYS A 78 13.72 -18.17 -4.79
N ALA A 79 14.23 -19.11 -5.60
CA ALA A 79 15.39 -19.91 -5.23
C ALA A 79 16.68 -19.06 -5.12
N ASP A 80 16.92 -18.21 -6.10
CA ASP A 80 18.09 -17.31 -6.08
C ASP A 80 17.96 -16.27 -4.96
N TYR A 81 16.77 -15.75 -4.73
CA TYR A 81 16.51 -14.81 -3.63
C TYR A 81 16.77 -15.47 -2.27
N MET A 82 16.32 -16.72 -2.07
CA MET A 82 16.64 -17.50 -0.88
C MET A 82 18.12 -17.74 -0.71
N ASN A 83 18.82 -17.96 -1.82
CA ASN A 83 20.28 -18.14 -1.81
C ASN A 83 21.01 -16.86 -1.37
N ILE A 84 20.55 -15.68 -1.83
CA ILE A 84 21.06 -14.39 -1.36
C ILE A 84 20.82 -14.22 0.14
N LEU A 85 19.58 -14.45 0.61
CA LEU A 85 19.24 -14.35 2.03
C LEU A 85 20.08 -15.30 2.90
N HIS A 86 20.43 -16.50 2.40
CA HIS A 86 21.22 -17.45 3.14
C HIS A 86 22.72 -17.07 3.22
N ASN A 87 23.27 -16.42 2.20
CA ASN A 87 24.69 -16.12 2.11
C ASN A 87 25.05 -14.68 2.50
N ASP A 88 24.07 -13.80 2.71
CA ASP A 88 24.27 -12.42 3.15
C ASP A 88 23.43 -12.13 4.40
N GLU A 89 24.11 -12.17 5.56
CA GLU A 89 23.47 -11.94 6.86
C GLU A 89 22.89 -10.53 7.00
N ILE A 90 23.52 -9.51 6.41
CA ILE A 90 23.04 -8.14 6.46
C ILE A 90 21.77 -8.01 5.64
N PHE A 91 21.75 -8.59 4.45
CA PHE A 91 20.57 -8.60 3.59
C PHE A 91 19.40 -9.36 4.25
N MET A 92 19.67 -10.53 4.84
CA MET A 92 18.70 -11.30 5.58
C MET A 92 18.13 -10.50 6.77
N PHE A 93 19.00 -9.85 7.55
CA PHE A 93 18.56 -9.05 8.69
C PHE A 93 17.67 -7.88 8.27
N ASN A 94 18.04 -7.16 7.20
CA ASN A 94 17.23 -6.08 6.66
C ASN A 94 15.87 -6.57 6.16
N PHE A 95 15.81 -7.73 5.51
CA PHE A 95 14.56 -8.34 5.06
C PHE A 95 13.65 -8.74 6.24
N LEU A 96 14.21 -9.37 7.28
CA LEU A 96 13.47 -9.72 8.49
C LEU A 96 12.94 -8.48 9.23
N ASN A 97 13.75 -7.43 9.32
CA ASN A 97 13.31 -6.15 9.89
C ASN A 97 12.15 -5.55 9.09
N GLN A 98 12.22 -5.57 7.76
CA GLN A 98 11.14 -5.06 6.93
C GLN A 98 9.85 -5.84 7.16
N LEU A 99 9.90 -7.17 7.15
CA LEU A 99 8.74 -8.03 7.44
C LEU A 99 8.16 -7.77 8.84
N SER A 100 9.03 -7.59 9.84
CA SER A 100 8.60 -7.29 11.21
C SER A 100 7.91 -5.94 11.30
N VAL A 101 8.45 -4.91 10.65
CA VAL A 101 7.84 -3.57 10.58
C VAL A 101 6.47 -3.63 9.90
N ASP A 102 6.33 -4.37 8.80
CA ASP A 102 5.06 -4.46 8.08
C ASP A 102 4.02 -5.27 8.87
N ALA A 103 4.44 -6.31 9.60
CA ALA A 103 3.57 -7.03 10.54
C ALA A 103 3.09 -6.13 11.70
N GLN A 104 3.98 -5.34 12.30
CA GLN A 104 3.64 -4.38 13.37
C GLN A 104 2.66 -3.32 12.86
N LYS A 105 2.91 -2.72 11.71
CA LYS A 105 1.98 -1.76 11.09
C LYS A 105 0.59 -2.35 10.84
N SER A 106 0.53 -3.62 10.43
CA SER A 106 -0.75 -4.29 10.20
C SER A 106 -1.54 -4.43 11.50
N ILE A 107 -0.89 -4.79 12.61
CA ILE A 107 -1.51 -4.88 13.93
C ILE A 107 -1.96 -3.49 14.39
N GLU A 108 -1.09 -2.49 14.31
CA GLU A 108 -1.40 -1.10 14.67
C GLU A 108 -2.58 -0.56 13.86
N GLY A 109 -2.61 -0.82 12.55
CA GLY A 109 -3.72 -0.43 11.67
C GLY A 109 -5.06 -1.04 12.08
N VAL A 110 -5.07 -2.31 12.49
CA VAL A 110 -6.29 -2.97 12.99
C VAL A 110 -6.70 -2.39 14.35
N MET A 111 -5.77 -2.20 15.27
CA MET A 111 -6.06 -1.63 16.60
C MET A 111 -6.54 -0.18 16.50
N ALA A 112 -5.97 0.58 15.59
CA ALA A 112 -6.35 1.98 15.36
C ALA A 112 -7.78 2.15 14.84
N LEU A 113 -8.41 1.13 14.25
CA LEU A 113 -9.82 1.23 13.81
C LEU A 113 -10.80 1.53 14.95
N THR A 114 -10.42 1.24 16.19
CA THR A 114 -11.29 1.36 17.37
C THR A 114 -10.84 2.41 18.38
N ALA A 115 -9.64 2.98 18.25
CA ALA A 115 -9.06 3.88 19.25
C ALA A 115 -8.51 5.17 18.64
N GLY A 116 -8.53 6.26 19.40
CA GLY A 116 -8.02 7.56 18.99
C GLY A 116 -9.02 8.43 18.21
N SER A 117 -8.54 9.56 17.71
CA SER A 117 -9.34 10.44 16.85
C SER A 117 -9.66 9.79 15.51
N LEU A 118 -10.70 10.23 14.84
CA LEU A 118 -11.04 9.68 13.52
C LEU A 118 -9.92 9.96 12.49
N GLU A 119 -9.24 11.08 12.58
CA GLU A 119 -8.08 11.40 11.75
C GLU A 119 -6.95 10.38 11.90
N THR A 120 -6.58 10.10 13.16
CA THR A 120 -5.56 9.10 13.50
C THR A 120 -5.95 7.72 12.96
N ARG A 121 -7.21 7.36 13.08
CA ARG A 121 -7.76 6.08 12.60
C ARG A 121 -7.70 5.97 11.07
N ILE A 122 -8.08 7.03 10.36
CA ILE A 122 -7.98 7.10 8.89
C ILE A 122 -6.52 7.01 8.47
N ALA A 123 -5.62 7.75 9.11
CA ALA A 123 -4.20 7.75 8.79
C ALA A 123 -3.56 6.37 8.98
N PHE A 124 -3.76 5.72 10.11
CA PHE A 124 -3.28 4.35 10.36
C PHE A 124 -3.83 3.36 9.34
N TRP A 125 -5.12 3.46 9.02
CA TRP A 125 -5.75 2.57 8.07
C TRP A 125 -5.16 2.71 6.66
N VAL A 126 -4.94 3.93 6.18
CA VAL A 126 -4.26 4.19 4.90
C VAL A 126 -2.84 3.65 4.90
N ILE A 127 -2.09 3.87 5.99
CA ILE A 127 -0.70 3.41 6.14
C ILE A 127 -0.62 1.87 6.14
N ALA A 128 -1.58 1.20 6.78
CA ALA A 128 -1.63 -0.26 6.80
C ALA A 128 -1.93 -0.87 5.42
N LEU A 129 -2.66 -0.15 4.55
CA LEU A 129 -3.01 -0.61 3.20
C LEU A 129 -1.96 -0.29 2.13
N THR A 130 -0.90 0.45 2.46
CA THR A 130 0.05 0.99 1.48
C THR A 130 1.50 0.65 1.81
N GLN A 131 2.30 0.43 0.76
CA GLN A 131 3.74 0.22 0.93
C GLN A 131 4.45 1.48 1.43
N THR A 132 5.60 1.31 2.07
CA THR A 132 6.30 2.38 2.81
C THR A 132 6.62 3.59 1.95
N GLU A 133 7.10 3.39 0.74
CA GLU A 133 7.51 4.48 -0.17
C GLU A 133 6.41 4.87 -1.19
N ALA A 134 5.17 4.38 -0.97
CA ALA A 134 4.07 4.64 -1.87
C ALA A 134 3.70 6.13 -1.95
N THR A 135 3.47 6.59 -3.16
CA THR A 135 2.97 7.93 -3.48
C THR A 135 1.64 7.85 -4.25
N ASP A 136 1.01 9.00 -4.48
CA ASP A 136 -0.24 9.11 -5.25
C ASP A 136 -1.29 8.06 -4.82
N ILE A 137 -1.48 7.93 -3.51
CA ILE A 137 -2.42 6.96 -2.95
C ILE A 137 -3.84 7.43 -3.24
N VAL A 138 -4.66 6.54 -3.79
CA VAL A 138 -6.08 6.79 -4.08
C VAL A 138 -6.91 5.63 -3.54
N LEU A 139 -7.85 5.95 -2.70
CA LEU A 139 -8.85 5.03 -2.15
C LEU A 139 -10.16 5.29 -2.88
N GLU A 140 -10.62 4.34 -3.66
CA GLU A 140 -11.90 4.39 -4.36
C GLU A 140 -12.90 3.52 -3.59
N CYS A 141 -13.90 4.15 -2.96
CA CYS A 141 -14.96 3.47 -2.23
C CYS A 141 -16.09 4.45 -1.91
N ARG A 142 -17.27 3.91 -1.64
CA ARG A 142 -18.36 4.77 -1.15
C ARG A 142 -18.06 5.23 0.27
N HIS A 143 -18.14 6.52 0.53
CA HIS A 143 -17.92 7.09 1.86
C HIS A 143 -18.83 6.49 2.93
N ARG A 144 -20.02 6.01 2.52
CA ARG A 144 -20.94 5.29 3.42
C ARG A 144 -20.26 4.04 4.00
N ASP A 145 -19.53 3.31 3.18
CA ASP A 145 -18.87 2.07 3.62
C ASP A 145 -17.72 2.41 4.59
N LEU A 146 -17.03 3.55 4.38
CA LEU A 146 -15.97 4.03 5.29
C LEU A 146 -16.50 4.51 6.65
N TYR A 147 -17.49 5.40 6.68
CA TYR A 147 -17.98 5.85 7.98
C TYR A 147 -18.69 4.74 8.76
N SER A 148 -19.24 3.74 8.07
CA SER A 148 -19.73 2.51 8.70
C SER A 148 -18.57 1.67 9.25
N LEU A 149 -17.46 1.52 8.51
CA LEU A 149 -16.23 0.81 8.95
C LEU A 149 -15.66 1.44 10.22
N PHE A 150 -15.58 2.78 10.25
CA PHE A 150 -15.05 3.51 11.40
C PHE A 150 -16.06 3.66 12.55
N GLY A 151 -17.31 3.21 12.39
CA GLY A 151 -18.33 3.29 13.43
C GLY A 151 -18.73 4.72 13.78
N VAL A 152 -18.69 5.65 12.85
CA VAL A 152 -19.04 7.07 13.03
C VAL A 152 -20.24 7.47 12.16
N ASN A 153 -20.90 8.55 12.53
CA ASN A 153 -21.96 9.09 11.70
C ASN A 153 -21.39 9.91 10.51
N ARG A 154 -22.23 10.15 9.52
CA ARG A 154 -21.88 10.89 8.31
C ARG A 154 -21.32 12.29 8.59
N SER A 155 -21.94 13.03 9.52
CA SER A 155 -21.53 14.41 9.82
C SER A 155 -20.11 14.47 10.37
N VAL A 156 -19.80 13.66 11.38
CA VAL A 156 -18.47 13.55 11.97
C VAL A 156 -17.44 13.13 10.91
N PHE A 157 -17.77 12.14 10.07
CA PHE A 157 -16.86 11.70 9.02
C PHE A 157 -16.48 12.83 8.05
N PHE A 158 -17.47 13.56 7.52
CA PHE A 158 -17.18 14.63 6.58
C PHE A 158 -16.53 15.86 7.21
N GLN A 159 -16.83 16.17 8.47
CA GLN A 159 -16.12 17.21 9.22
C GLN A 159 -14.64 16.86 9.36
N THR A 160 -14.35 15.60 9.69
CA THR A 160 -12.95 15.12 9.78
C THR A 160 -12.24 15.17 8.42
N LEU A 161 -12.88 14.69 7.33
CA LEU A 161 -12.27 14.76 6.01
C LEU A 161 -12.01 16.22 5.58
N GLN A 162 -12.94 17.13 5.89
CA GLN A 162 -12.77 18.55 5.59
C GLN A 162 -11.57 19.14 6.35
N HIS A 163 -11.44 18.84 7.63
CA HIS A 163 -10.30 19.28 8.44
C HIS A 163 -8.97 18.71 7.90
N MET A 164 -8.91 17.40 7.62
CA MET A 164 -7.72 16.77 7.02
C MET A 164 -7.35 17.38 5.66
N ARG A 165 -8.34 17.82 4.89
CA ARG A 165 -8.14 18.53 3.62
C ARG A 165 -7.56 19.92 3.84
N GLU A 166 -8.08 20.68 4.80
CA GLU A 166 -7.58 22.01 5.16
C GLU A 166 -6.12 21.96 5.65
N GLU A 167 -5.76 20.90 6.38
CA GLU A 167 -4.39 20.62 6.78
C GLU A 167 -3.51 20.08 5.61
N GLY A 168 -4.10 19.87 4.43
CA GLY A 168 -3.39 19.36 3.25
C GLY A 168 -2.88 17.93 3.38
N LEU A 169 -3.51 17.12 4.22
CA LEU A 169 -3.18 15.71 4.43
C LEU A 169 -3.80 14.82 3.35
N ILE A 170 -5.03 15.15 2.96
CA ILE A 170 -5.81 14.42 1.94
C ILE A 170 -6.54 15.40 1.02
N ASP A 171 -7.03 14.88 -0.09
CA ASP A 171 -8.16 15.45 -0.82
C ASP A 171 -9.25 14.40 -0.98
N TYR A 172 -10.50 14.79 -1.21
CA TYR A 172 -11.59 13.86 -1.38
C TYR A 172 -12.65 14.33 -2.37
N SER A 173 -13.30 13.37 -3.01
CA SER A 173 -14.45 13.55 -3.91
C SER A 173 -15.55 12.54 -3.50
N PRO A 174 -16.72 12.50 -4.13
CA PRO A 174 -17.86 11.67 -3.66
C PRO A 174 -17.56 10.19 -3.40
N ASN A 175 -16.59 9.60 -4.09
CA ASN A 175 -16.23 8.19 -3.97
C ASN A 175 -14.72 7.94 -3.86
N THR A 176 -13.93 8.99 -3.64
CA THR A 176 -12.48 8.85 -3.54
C THR A 176 -11.92 9.64 -2.37
N ILE A 177 -10.86 9.12 -1.78
CA ILE A 177 -9.95 9.86 -0.90
C ILE A 177 -8.56 9.69 -1.51
N SER A 178 -7.87 10.80 -1.74
CA SER A 178 -6.50 10.80 -2.26
C SER A 178 -5.53 11.36 -1.24
N VAL A 179 -4.36 10.74 -1.15
CA VAL A 179 -3.27 11.13 -0.26
C VAL A 179 -2.04 11.38 -1.12
N SER A 180 -1.59 12.61 -1.16
CA SER A 180 -0.42 13.00 -1.95
C SER A 180 0.89 12.50 -1.32
N SER A 181 0.96 12.50 0.01
CA SER A 181 2.16 12.12 0.76
C SER A 181 1.81 11.26 1.98
N ARG A 182 2.18 9.99 1.91
CA ARG A 182 2.10 9.06 3.04
C ARG A 182 2.92 9.54 4.25
N ARG A 183 4.06 10.20 3.99
CA ARG A 183 4.93 10.75 5.02
C ARG A 183 4.21 11.77 5.91
N ARG A 184 3.37 12.65 5.32
CA ARG A 184 2.59 13.62 6.11
C ARG A 184 1.56 12.95 7.01
N LEU A 185 0.95 11.84 6.57
CA LEU A 185 0.07 11.05 7.43
C LEU A 185 0.83 10.42 8.61
N LEU A 186 2.10 10.01 8.41
CA LEU A 186 2.93 9.50 9.48
C LEU A 186 3.27 10.56 10.53
N GLU A 187 3.31 11.85 10.16
CA GLU A 187 3.62 12.93 11.09
C GLU A 187 2.52 13.13 12.14
N ILE A 188 1.23 12.94 11.78
CA ILE A 188 0.12 13.00 12.75
C ILE A 188 0.04 11.79 13.68
N LEU A 189 0.78 10.72 13.40
CA LEU A 189 0.82 9.50 14.22
C LEU A 189 1.96 9.50 15.23
N LYS A 190 2.85 10.47 15.15
CA LYS A 190 3.92 10.63 16.15
C LYS A 190 3.31 11.13 17.46
N PRO A 191 3.66 10.51 18.61
CA PRO A 191 3.19 10.95 19.92
C PRO A 191 3.64 12.38 20.26
#